data_7d4537d547cacb585eec8f79bc1d72f6
#
_entry.id   7d4537d547cacb585eec8f79bc1d72f6
#
_cell.length_a   1.000
_cell.length_b   1.000
_cell.length_c   1.000
_cell.angle_alpha   90.00
_cell.angle_beta   90.00
_cell.angle_gamma   90.00
#
_symmetry.space_group_name_H-M   'P 1'
#
loop_
_entity.id
_entity.type
_entity.pdbx_description
1 polymer ?
#
loop_
_entity_poly.entity_id
_entity_poly.type
_entity_poly.pdbx_seq_one_letter_code
_entity_poly.pdbx_strand_id
1 'polypeptide(L)'
;MIESYTLNKPLNNKTNSDTILAQITASAKDEVLNFIYLGKQEYNKMWKIQKQIHELVKNDNMPSIVLFLEHDHVYTFGKNSNKDFLLDSYPDNTQIVESDRGGQITYHGPGQLIGYPIINLNHFTKSVSWFMRSLEQIIIMTLHEYNISADRKEGMTGVWVDNEKICAMGVRLSRWTSMHGFALNINPDMKYFDCMIPCGIFDYGVTSMYDVLSKEIEVKEII
;
A
#
# COMPACT_ATOMS: atom_id res chain seq x y z
N MET A 1 -13.56 11.14 16.54
CA MET A 1 -13.83 11.52 15.13
C MET A 1 -12.51 11.41 14.39
N ILE A 2 -12.45 10.58 13.35
CA ILE A 2 -11.26 10.49 12.49
C ILE A 2 -11.42 11.62 11.47
N GLU A 3 -10.66 12.70 11.63
CA GLU A 3 -10.61 13.74 10.61
C GLU A 3 -9.62 13.32 9.53
N SER A 4 -10.12 13.03 8.33
CA SER A 4 -9.27 12.79 7.16
C SER A 4 -8.74 14.12 6.64
N TYR A 5 -7.43 14.28 6.54
CA TYR A 5 -6.81 15.46 5.97
C TYR A 5 -6.41 15.19 4.52
N THR A 6 -7.07 15.88 3.60
CA THR A 6 -6.57 16.04 2.23
C THR A 6 -5.66 17.26 2.22
N LEU A 7 -4.48 17.16 1.63
CA LEU A 7 -3.62 18.33 1.42
C LEU A 7 -4.41 19.41 0.66
N ASN A 8 -4.33 20.66 1.10
CA ASN A 8 -5.07 21.79 0.53
C ASN A 8 -4.72 22.09 -0.96
N LYS A 9 -3.71 21.46 -1.52
CA LYS A 9 -3.36 21.47 -2.94
C LYS A 9 -2.99 20.07 -3.40
N PRO A 10 -3.54 19.59 -4.52
CA PRO A 10 -3.13 18.30 -5.08
C PRO A 10 -1.63 18.35 -5.41
N LEU A 11 -0.89 17.39 -4.87
CA LEU A 11 0.50 17.17 -5.23
C LEU A 11 0.52 16.54 -6.62
N ASN A 12 1.42 17.02 -7.49
CA ASN A 12 1.66 16.40 -8.78
C ASN A 12 3.01 15.66 -8.76
N ASN A 13 3.22 14.77 -9.73
CA ASN A 13 4.44 13.99 -9.84
C ASN A 13 5.73 14.83 -9.96
N LYS A 14 5.62 16.12 -10.32
CA LYS A 14 6.74 17.06 -10.44
C LYS A 14 7.15 17.71 -9.11
N THR A 15 6.30 17.63 -8.08
CA THR A 15 6.63 18.17 -6.74
C THR A 15 7.81 17.39 -6.17
N ASN A 16 8.85 18.07 -5.71
CA ASN A 16 10.04 17.41 -5.15
C ASN A 16 9.75 16.78 -3.77
N SER A 17 10.56 15.80 -3.38
CA SER A 17 10.37 15.05 -2.13
C SER A 17 10.43 15.92 -0.87
N ASP A 18 11.27 16.94 -0.86
CA ASP A 18 11.45 17.79 0.34
C ASP A 18 10.21 18.69 0.54
N THR A 19 9.61 19.17 -0.55
CA THR A 19 8.34 19.92 -0.50
C THR A 19 7.19 19.02 -0.03
N ILE A 20 7.11 17.78 -0.52
CA ILE A 20 6.08 16.81 -0.09
C ILE A 20 6.24 16.52 1.40
N LEU A 21 7.47 16.21 1.85
CA LEU A 21 7.76 15.95 3.26
C LEU A 21 7.37 17.14 4.14
N ALA A 22 7.76 18.36 3.76
CA ALA A 22 7.42 19.56 4.51
C ALA A 22 5.89 19.77 4.63
N GLN A 23 5.14 19.52 3.57
CA GLN A 23 3.68 19.61 3.60
C GLN A 23 3.05 18.54 4.49
N ILE A 24 3.52 17.29 4.42
CA ILE A 24 3.06 16.20 5.29
C ILE A 24 3.34 16.56 6.76
N THR A 25 4.57 16.98 7.08
CA THR A 25 4.96 17.33 8.45
C THR A 25 4.15 18.51 9.00
N ALA A 26 3.91 19.54 8.17
CA ALA A 26 3.11 20.69 8.57
C ALA A 26 1.60 20.37 8.74
N SER A 27 1.11 19.33 8.06
CA SER A 27 -0.28 18.90 8.15
C SER A 27 -0.54 17.91 9.28
N ALA A 28 0.51 17.27 9.83
CA ALA A 28 0.38 16.32 10.92
C ALA A 28 0.04 17.07 12.22
N LYS A 29 -1.08 16.67 12.85
CA LYS A 29 -1.51 17.19 14.16
C LYS A 29 -1.01 16.24 15.26
N ASP A 30 -0.84 16.75 16.48
CA ASP A 30 -0.42 15.98 17.66
C ASP A 30 -1.49 14.96 18.14
N GLU A 31 -2.28 14.45 17.23
CA GLU A 31 -3.31 13.46 17.48
C GLU A 31 -2.84 12.04 17.12
N VAL A 32 -3.55 11.05 17.63
CA VAL A 32 -3.13 9.63 17.67
C VAL A 32 -2.77 9.06 16.31
N LEU A 33 -3.46 9.46 15.24
CA LEU A 33 -3.23 8.96 13.89
C LEU A 33 -3.70 9.98 12.84
N ASN A 34 -2.83 10.24 11.88
CA ASN A 34 -3.12 11.15 10.78
C ASN A 34 -3.30 10.38 9.46
N PHE A 35 -4.14 10.90 8.56
CA PHE A 35 -4.40 10.33 7.24
C PHE A 35 -4.19 11.39 6.17
N ILE A 36 -3.40 11.10 5.15
CA ILE A 36 -3.12 12.04 4.06
C ILE A 36 -3.21 11.33 2.72
N TYR A 37 -3.98 11.88 1.78
CA TYR A 37 -4.01 11.43 0.39
C TYR A 37 -3.10 12.31 -0.48
N LEU A 38 -2.20 11.68 -1.23
CA LEU A 38 -1.13 12.33 -2.00
C LEU A 38 -1.36 12.30 -3.51
N GLY A 39 -2.45 11.67 -3.98
CA GLY A 39 -2.66 11.44 -5.40
C GLY A 39 -1.61 10.49 -6.00
N LYS A 40 -1.38 10.60 -7.31
CA LYS A 40 -0.45 9.72 -8.01
C LYS A 40 1.01 10.17 -7.82
N GLN A 41 1.89 9.28 -7.39
CA GLN A 41 3.28 9.56 -7.03
C GLN A 41 4.24 8.48 -7.55
N GLU A 42 5.45 8.86 -7.91
CA GLU A 42 6.55 7.96 -8.28
C GLU A 42 7.05 7.16 -7.07
N TYR A 43 7.34 5.86 -7.26
CA TYR A 43 7.63 4.92 -6.18
C TYR A 43 8.88 5.28 -5.38
N ASN A 44 10.04 5.49 -6.04
CA ASN A 44 11.30 5.76 -5.35
C ASN A 44 11.27 7.07 -4.56
N LYS A 45 10.56 8.08 -5.10
CA LYS A 45 10.31 9.33 -4.40
C LYS A 45 9.54 9.10 -3.09
N MET A 46 8.45 8.33 -3.17
CA MET A 46 7.66 8.02 -1.98
C MET A 46 8.38 7.11 -1.01
N TRP A 47 9.20 6.18 -1.49
CA TRP A 47 10.02 5.34 -0.62
C TRP A 47 11.07 6.16 0.15
N LYS A 48 11.69 7.18 -0.49
CA LYS A 48 12.57 8.14 0.20
C LYS A 48 11.82 8.89 1.31
N ILE A 49 10.61 9.41 0.99
CA ILE A 49 9.76 10.13 1.95
C ILE A 49 9.33 9.22 3.11
N GLN A 50 8.91 7.99 2.82
CA GLN A 50 8.58 7.02 3.86
C GLN A 50 9.73 6.80 4.85
N LYS A 51 10.98 6.67 4.36
CA LYS A 51 12.16 6.51 5.23
C LYS A 51 12.36 7.72 6.14
N GLN A 52 12.15 8.93 5.63
CA GLN A 52 12.29 10.16 6.42
C GLN A 52 11.19 10.27 7.49
N ILE A 53 9.93 10.03 7.11
CA ILE A 53 8.80 10.01 8.05
C ILE A 53 8.97 8.89 9.09
N HIS A 54 9.40 7.69 8.66
CA HIS A 54 9.64 6.58 9.55
C HIS A 54 10.65 6.93 10.65
N GLU A 55 11.75 7.64 10.32
CA GLU A 55 12.70 8.11 11.32
C GLU A 55 12.10 9.14 12.30
N LEU A 56 11.24 10.02 11.83
CA LEU A 56 10.54 11.00 12.67
C LEU A 56 9.56 10.29 13.63
N VAL A 57 8.71 9.41 13.11
CA VAL A 57 7.71 8.68 13.90
C VAL A 57 8.38 7.72 14.89
N LYS A 58 9.44 7.04 14.46
CA LYS A 58 10.21 6.11 15.30
C LYS A 58 10.83 6.77 16.53
N ASN A 59 11.21 8.04 16.43
CA ASN A 59 11.82 8.82 17.49
C ASN A 59 10.83 9.75 18.21
N ASP A 60 9.52 9.55 18.01
CA ASP A 60 8.42 10.36 18.57
C ASP A 60 8.52 11.87 18.24
N ASN A 61 9.19 12.22 17.13
CA ASN A 61 9.28 13.58 16.61
C ASN A 61 8.12 13.92 15.65
N MET A 62 7.25 12.96 15.38
CA MET A 62 6.05 13.10 14.57
C MET A 62 5.05 12.01 14.98
N PRO A 63 3.74 12.32 15.04
CA PRO A 63 2.71 11.30 15.31
C PRO A 63 2.64 10.27 14.18
N SER A 64 2.02 9.13 14.49
CA SER A 64 1.74 8.08 13.51
C SER A 64 0.89 8.61 12.36
N ILE A 65 1.14 8.11 11.13
CA ILE A 65 0.49 8.60 9.93
C ILE A 65 0.23 7.47 8.93
N VAL A 66 -0.86 7.56 8.20
CA VAL A 66 -1.14 6.73 7.03
C VAL A 66 -1.12 7.61 5.78
N LEU A 67 -0.26 7.27 4.83
CA LEU A 67 -0.22 7.91 3.52
C LEU A 67 -1.02 7.06 2.54
N PHE A 68 -2.00 7.67 1.88
CA PHE A 68 -2.74 7.08 0.77
C PHE A 68 -2.30 7.70 -0.55
N LEU A 69 -2.13 6.88 -1.57
CA LEU A 69 -1.69 7.32 -2.89
C LEU A 69 -1.94 6.26 -3.97
N GLU A 70 -1.63 6.61 -5.20
CA GLU A 70 -1.43 5.68 -6.31
C GLU A 70 0.02 5.79 -6.80
N HIS A 71 0.54 4.76 -7.46
CA HIS A 71 1.84 4.81 -8.14
C HIS A 71 1.71 4.84 -9.67
N ASP A 72 2.75 5.29 -10.33
CA ASP A 72 2.99 4.92 -11.73
C ASP A 72 3.33 3.42 -11.80
N HIS A 73 3.32 2.83 -12.99
CA HIS A 73 3.58 1.40 -13.16
C HIS A 73 4.95 0.98 -12.63
N VAL A 74 4.97 0.10 -11.65
CA VAL A 74 6.18 -0.41 -11.02
C VAL A 74 6.03 -1.84 -10.51
N TYR A 75 7.00 -2.70 -10.79
CA TYR A 75 7.19 -3.96 -10.08
C TYR A 75 8.16 -3.76 -8.93
N THR A 76 7.78 -4.21 -7.74
CA THR A 76 8.65 -4.14 -6.57
C THR A 76 8.99 -5.54 -6.09
N PHE A 77 10.28 -5.79 -5.89
CA PHE A 77 10.78 -7.01 -5.28
C PHE A 77 10.95 -6.80 -3.79
N GLY A 78 10.35 -7.66 -2.98
CA GLY A 78 10.59 -7.71 -1.55
C GLY A 78 11.92 -8.41 -1.23
N LYS A 79 12.33 -8.38 0.05
CA LYS A 79 13.65 -8.90 0.50
C LYS A 79 13.96 -10.34 0.09
N ASN A 80 12.94 -11.19 -0.01
CA ASN A 80 13.10 -12.62 -0.28
C ASN A 80 12.52 -13.00 -1.66
N SER A 81 12.40 -12.02 -2.56
CA SER A 81 11.84 -12.26 -3.89
C SER A 81 12.81 -13.02 -4.79
N ASN A 82 12.28 -14.02 -5.50
CA ASN A 82 12.97 -14.58 -6.66
C ASN A 82 12.71 -13.69 -7.89
N LYS A 83 13.78 -13.31 -8.60
CA LYS A 83 13.69 -12.45 -9.80
C LYS A 83 13.03 -13.17 -10.97
N ASP A 84 13.11 -14.50 -11.03
CA ASP A 84 12.48 -15.33 -12.05
C ASP A 84 10.95 -15.27 -12.02
N PHE A 85 10.37 -14.65 -10.98
CA PHE A 85 8.92 -14.45 -10.89
C PHE A 85 8.42 -13.22 -11.68
N LEU A 86 9.29 -12.43 -12.29
CA LEU A 86 8.93 -11.43 -13.30
C LEU A 86 9.23 -12.02 -14.68
N LEU A 87 8.20 -12.13 -15.52
CA LEU A 87 8.31 -12.62 -16.88
C LEU A 87 8.84 -11.51 -17.81
N ASP A 88 9.58 -11.86 -18.84
CA ASP A 88 10.15 -10.91 -19.81
C ASP A 88 9.09 -10.14 -20.64
N SER A 89 7.81 -10.53 -20.52
CA SER A 89 6.67 -9.91 -21.22
C SER A 89 6.15 -8.61 -20.59
N TYR A 90 6.78 -8.11 -19.51
CA TYR A 90 6.29 -6.87 -18.87
C TYR A 90 6.48 -5.65 -19.79
N PRO A 91 5.55 -4.66 -19.74
CA PRO A 91 5.60 -3.46 -20.58
C PRO A 91 6.82 -2.58 -20.29
N ASP A 92 7.45 -2.01 -21.35
CA ASP A 92 8.66 -1.18 -21.27
C ASP A 92 8.50 0.08 -20.40
N ASN A 93 7.27 0.56 -20.22
CA ASN A 93 6.97 1.74 -19.41
C ASN A 93 6.90 1.44 -17.89
N THR A 94 7.29 0.24 -17.46
CA THR A 94 7.20 -0.20 -16.08
C THR A 94 8.55 -0.11 -15.37
N GLN A 95 8.58 0.56 -14.22
CA GLN A 95 9.76 0.63 -13.37
C GLN A 95 9.97 -0.70 -12.63
N ILE A 96 11.23 -1.08 -12.38
CA ILE A 96 11.58 -2.22 -11.53
C ILE A 96 12.38 -1.72 -10.34
N VAL A 97 11.96 -2.09 -9.11
CA VAL A 97 12.60 -1.62 -7.88
C VAL A 97 12.79 -2.78 -6.90
N GLU A 98 14.00 -2.93 -6.39
CA GLU A 98 14.29 -3.80 -5.24
C GLU A 98 14.04 -3.01 -3.95
N SER A 99 13.06 -3.45 -3.16
CA SER A 99 12.64 -2.77 -1.94
C SER A 99 12.96 -3.59 -0.68
N ASP A 100 12.87 -2.95 0.47
CA ASP A 100 13.14 -3.59 1.76
C ASP A 100 11.88 -4.07 2.50
N ARG A 101 10.72 -4.11 1.82
CA ARG A 101 9.48 -4.67 2.35
C ARG A 101 9.54 -6.19 2.47
N GLY A 102 8.67 -6.76 3.29
CA GLY A 102 8.41 -8.20 3.29
C GLY A 102 7.67 -8.67 2.03
N GLY A 103 7.62 -9.98 1.83
CA GLY A 103 6.92 -10.62 0.71
C GLY A 103 7.77 -10.76 -0.55
N GLN A 104 7.13 -11.29 -1.59
CA GLN A 104 7.68 -11.57 -2.92
C GLN A 104 7.52 -10.37 -3.86
N ILE A 105 7.58 -10.61 -5.18
CA ILE A 105 7.25 -9.60 -6.19
C ILE A 105 5.79 -9.15 -6.06
N THR A 106 5.53 -7.89 -6.33
CA THR A 106 4.19 -7.34 -6.56
C THR A 106 4.24 -6.22 -7.58
N TYR A 107 3.10 -5.95 -8.20
CA TYR A 107 2.89 -4.81 -9.08
C TYR A 107 2.16 -3.69 -8.36
N HIS A 108 2.53 -2.44 -8.68
CA HIS A 108 1.76 -1.25 -8.35
C HIS A 108 1.53 -0.41 -9.60
N GLY A 109 0.36 0.23 -9.68
CA GLY A 109 0.01 1.08 -10.80
C GLY A 109 -1.27 1.90 -10.56
N PRO A 110 -1.66 2.75 -11.52
CA PRO A 110 -2.92 3.48 -11.48
C PRO A 110 -4.10 2.53 -11.25
N GLY A 111 -5.08 2.99 -10.47
CA GLY A 111 -6.24 2.18 -10.08
C GLY A 111 -6.03 1.31 -8.85
N GLN A 112 -4.83 1.31 -8.24
CA GLN A 112 -4.61 0.71 -6.92
C GLN A 112 -4.59 1.79 -5.83
N LEU A 113 -5.34 1.57 -4.75
CA LEU A 113 -5.13 2.33 -3.52
C LEU A 113 -3.94 1.76 -2.75
N ILE A 114 -2.88 2.53 -2.69
CA ILE A 114 -1.71 2.23 -1.87
C ILE A 114 -1.89 2.88 -0.51
N GLY A 115 -1.74 2.11 0.56
CA GLY A 115 -1.71 2.60 1.93
C GLY A 115 -0.36 2.33 2.59
N TYR A 116 0.30 3.38 3.06
CA TYR A 116 1.55 3.31 3.81
C TYR A 116 1.33 3.72 5.27
N PRO A 117 0.91 2.80 6.15
CA PRO A 117 0.81 3.06 7.57
C PRO A 117 2.20 3.12 8.20
N ILE A 118 2.64 4.32 8.58
CA ILE A 118 3.87 4.55 9.33
C ILE A 118 3.46 4.80 10.78
N ILE A 119 3.44 3.72 11.55
CA ILE A 119 2.83 3.67 12.89
C ILE A 119 3.86 3.19 13.90
N ASN A 120 4.00 3.93 15.01
CA ASN A 120 4.80 3.52 16.14
C ASN A 120 3.99 2.57 17.03
N LEU A 121 4.21 1.25 16.89
CA LEU A 121 3.51 0.22 17.64
C LEU A 121 3.90 0.18 19.13
N ASN A 122 4.86 1.00 19.57
CA ASN A 122 5.10 1.18 21.01
C ASN A 122 3.90 1.80 21.72
N HIS A 123 3.07 2.58 20.99
CA HIS A 123 1.84 3.19 21.50
C HIS A 123 0.60 2.29 21.32
N PHE A 124 0.76 1.09 20.74
CA PHE A 124 -0.30 0.13 20.47
C PHE A 124 0.11 -1.27 20.97
N THR A 125 -0.11 -2.30 20.12
CA THR A 125 0.30 -3.67 20.41
C THR A 125 1.59 -4.01 19.67
N LYS A 126 2.66 -4.34 20.40
CA LYS A 126 3.96 -4.77 19.86
C LYS A 126 3.88 -6.19 19.29
N SER A 127 3.17 -6.34 18.19
CA SER A 127 3.01 -7.63 17.50
C SER A 127 2.86 -7.41 16.00
N VAL A 128 3.74 -8.03 15.23
CA VAL A 128 3.68 -8.02 13.76
C VAL A 128 2.40 -8.69 13.27
N SER A 129 2.05 -9.82 13.89
CA SER A 129 0.82 -10.55 13.52
C SER A 129 -0.43 -9.73 13.80
N TRP A 130 -0.52 -9.11 14.99
CA TRP A 130 -1.62 -8.21 15.32
C TRP A 130 -1.74 -7.07 14.30
N PHE A 131 -0.63 -6.42 13.95
CA PHE A 131 -0.62 -5.31 13.01
C PHE A 131 -1.10 -5.75 11.61
N MET A 132 -0.57 -6.87 11.10
CA MET A 132 -0.99 -7.41 9.80
C MET A 132 -2.47 -7.78 9.80
N ARG A 133 -2.95 -8.47 10.86
CA ARG A 133 -4.37 -8.83 11.00
C ARG A 133 -5.28 -7.62 11.11
N SER A 134 -4.82 -6.53 11.73
CA SER A 134 -5.56 -5.27 11.80
C SER A 134 -5.69 -4.62 10.43
N LEU A 135 -4.62 -4.60 9.63
CA LEU A 135 -4.67 -4.09 8.26
C LEU A 135 -5.61 -4.91 7.38
N GLU A 136 -5.52 -6.24 7.45
CA GLU A 136 -6.45 -7.13 6.73
C GLU A 136 -7.90 -6.87 7.14
N GLN A 137 -8.16 -6.69 8.45
CA GLN A 137 -9.51 -6.45 8.95
C GLN A 137 -10.08 -5.13 8.44
N ILE A 138 -9.30 -4.06 8.40
CA ILE A 138 -9.72 -2.76 7.86
C ILE A 138 -10.14 -2.94 6.40
N ILE A 139 -9.33 -3.60 5.57
CA ILE A 139 -9.63 -3.82 4.16
C ILE A 139 -10.88 -4.69 3.98
N ILE A 140 -11.04 -5.76 4.77
CA ILE A 140 -12.24 -6.61 4.74
C ILE A 140 -13.50 -5.79 5.06
N MET A 141 -13.44 -4.94 6.10
CA MET A 141 -14.56 -4.07 6.47
C MET A 141 -14.86 -3.04 5.36
N THR A 142 -13.83 -2.43 4.79
CA THR A 142 -13.99 -1.51 3.66
C THR A 142 -14.67 -2.19 2.46
N LEU A 143 -14.22 -3.39 2.07
CA LEU A 143 -14.82 -4.16 0.98
C LEU A 143 -16.27 -4.55 1.26
N HIS A 144 -16.59 -4.86 2.51
CA HIS A 144 -17.96 -5.17 2.94
C HIS A 144 -18.93 -3.99 2.70
N GLU A 145 -18.49 -2.73 2.89
CA GLU A 145 -19.32 -1.54 2.58
C GLU A 145 -19.70 -1.45 1.09
N TYR A 146 -18.91 -2.11 0.23
CA TYR A 146 -19.19 -2.24 -1.20
C TYR A 146 -19.88 -3.56 -1.57
N ASN A 147 -20.38 -4.32 -0.59
CA ASN A 147 -20.99 -5.65 -0.77
C ASN A 147 -20.03 -6.68 -1.41
N ILE A 148 -18.73 -6.55 -1.20
CA ILE A 148 -17.73 -7.54 -1.59
C ILE A 148 -17.46 -8.44 -0.38
N SER A 149 -17.76 -9.73 -0.50
CA SER A 149 -17.42 -10.74 0.50
C SER A 149 -15.96 -11.11 0.35
N ALA A 150 -15.11 -10.61 1.25
CA ALA A 150 -13.68 -10.88 1.24
C ALA A 150 -13.22 -11.40 2.60
N ASP A 151 -12.18 -12.23 2.62
CA ASP A 151 -11.66 -12.82 3.84
C ASP A 151 -10.12 -13.01 3.77
N ARG A 152 -9.57 -13.48 4.88
CA ARG A 152 -8.20 -13.96 5.00
C ARG A 152 -8.07 -15.37 4.44
N LYS A 153 -6.85 -15.73 4.02
CA LYS A 153 -6.51 -17.09 3.65
C LYS A 153 -5.45 -17.65 4.59
N GLU A 154 -5.66 -18.85 5.08
CA GLU A 154 -4.74 -19.47 6.04
C GLU A 154 -3.33 -19.61 5.43
N GLY A 155 -2.32 -19.24 6.20
CA GLY A 155 -0.93 -19.27 5.75
C GLY A 155 -0.54 -18.18 4.73
N MET A 156 -1.47 -17.34 4.28
CA MET A 156 -1.23 -16.30 3.27
C MET A 156 -1.56 -14.91 3.79
N THR A 157 -0.67 -13.96 3.54
CA THR A 157 -0.88 -12.56 3.88
C THR A 157 -1.66 -11.86 2.77
N GLY A 158 -2.62 -11.00 3.16
CA GLY A 158 -3.45 -10.23 2.25
C GLY A 158 -4.94 -10.51 2.41
N VAL A 159 -5.75 -9.88 1.57
CA VAL A 159 -7.21 -10.06 1.56
C VAL A 159 -7.62 -10.69 0.23
N TRP A 160 -8.59 -11.58 0.29
CA TRP A 160 -8.97 -12.46 -0.80
C TRP A 160 -10.48 -12.46 -1.02
N VAL A 161 -10.86 -12.55 -2.28
CA VAL A 161 -12.22 -12.88 -2.71
C VAL A 161 -12.12 -14.27 -3.35
N ASP A 162 -12.74 -15.26 -2.76
CA ASP A 162 -12.59 -16.67 -3.12
C ASP A 162 -11.09 -17.10 -3.19
N ASN A 163 -10.61 -17.43 -4.39
CA ASN A 163 -9.22 -17.83 -4.63
C ASN A 163 -8.35 -16.73 -5.24
N GLU A 164 -8.83 -15.49 -5.28
CA GLU A 164 -8.14 -14.39 -5.93
C GLU A 164 -7.80 -13.28 -4.92
N LYS A 165 -6.55 -12.83 -4.97
CA LYS A 165 -6.09 -11.78 -4.06
C LYS A 165 -6.55 -10.41 -4.55
N ILE A 166 -7.35 -9.72 -3.73
CA ILE A 166 -7.79 -8.34 -4.00
C ILE A 166 -6.89 -7.30 -3.34
N CYS A 167 -6.22 -7.64 -2.24
CA CYS A 167 -5.31 -6.74 -1.57
C CYS A 167 -4.01 -7.44 -1.19
N ALA A 168 -2.89 -6.95 -1.72
CA ALA A 168 -1.55 -7.40 -1.36
C ALA A 168 -1.04 -6.60 -0.16
N MET A 169 -0.26 -7.25 0.71
CA MET A 169 0.32 -6.61 1.90
C MET A 169 1.77 -7.01 2.09
N GLY A 170 2.61 -6.03 2.39
CA GLY A 170 4.01 -6.26 2.72
C GLY A 170 4.57 -5.09 3.51
N VAL A 171 4.95 -5.34 4.76
CA VAL A 171 5.47 -4.32 5.67
C VAL A 171 6.93 -4.59 6.04
N ARG A 172 7.57 -3.55 6.56
CA ARG A 172 8.82 -3.64 7.29
C ARG A 172 8.61 -2.98 8.65
N LEU A 173 9.11 -3.61 9.71
CA LEU A 173 9.16 -3.01 11.03
C LEU A 173 10.61 -2.79 11.46
N SER A 174 10.87 -1.63 12.06
CA SER A 174 12.14 -1.31 12.71
C SER A 174 11.86 -0.59 14.02
N ARG A 175 12.36 -1.15 15.14
CA ARG A 175 12.08 -0.66 16.50
C ARG A 175 10.58 -0.44 16.75
N TRP A 176 9.76 -1.37 16.29
CA TRP A 176 8.29 -1.34 16.38
C TRP A 176 7.59 -0.22 15.60
N THR A 177 8.29 0.46 14.68
CA THR A 177 7.68 1.40 13.74
C THR A 177 7.57 0.75 12.37
N SER A 178 6.37 0.83 11.77
CA SER A 178 6.06 0.24 10.47
C SER A 178 6.45 1.14 9.30
N MET A 179 6.64 0.53 8.14
CA MET A 179 6.85 1.17 6.85
C MET A 179 6.35 0.24 5.74
N HIS A 180 6.11 0.76 4.54
CA HIS A 180 5.32 0.12 3.49
C HIS A 180 3.89 -0.15 3.96
N GLY A 181 3.19 -1.16 3.44
CA GLY A 181 1.81 -1.40 3.85
C GLY A 181 1.05 -2.30 2.90
N PHE A 182 0.02 -1.76 2.24
CA PHE A 182 -0.89 -2.52 1.40
C PHE A 182 -1.15 -1.88 0.04
N ALA A 183 -1.62 -2.69 -0.89
CA ALA A 183 -2.11 -2.30 -2.21
C ALA A 183 -3.45 -2.99 -2.45
N LEU A 184 -4.54 -2.21 -2.42
CA LEU A 184 -5.89 -2.66 -2.73
C LEU A 184 -6.18 -2.42 -4.21
N ASN A 185 -6.52 -3.48 -4.93
CA ASN A 185 -6.89 -3.41 -6.33
C ASN A 185 -8.32 -2.87 -6.44
N ILE A 186 -8.47 -1.62 -6.92
CA ILE A 186 -9.78 -1.03 -7.18
C ILE A 186 -10.14 -1.26 -8.64
N ASN A 187 -9.42 -0.67 -9.57
CA ASN A 187 -9.58 -0.82 -11.01
C ASN A 187 -8.24 -0.70 -11.77
N PRO A 188 -7.18 -1.43 -11.36
CA PRO A 188 -5.92 -1.43 -12.10
C PRO A 188 -6.07 -2.18 -13.43
N ASP A 189 -5.17 -1.91 -14.39
CA ASP A 189 -5.04 -2.77 -15.57
C ASP A 189 -4.46 -4.12 -15.15
N MET A 190 -5.32 -5.14 -15.13
CA MET A 190 -4.98 -6.48 -14.65
C MET A 190 -3.91 -7.19 -15.50
N LYS A 191 -3.68 -6.77 -16.75
CA LYS A 191 -2.62 -7.34 -17.63
C LYS A 191 -1.21 -7.24 -17.04
N TYR A 192 -0.96 -6.27 -16.18
CA TYR A 192 0.33 -6.17 -15.49
C TYR A 192 0.56 -7.29 -14.49
N PHE A 193 -0.50 -7.88 -13.94
CA PHE A 193 -0.39 -9.04 -13.06
C PHE A 193 -0.05 -10.33 -13.84
N ASP A 194 -0.43 -10.43 -15.11
CA ASP A 194 -0.11 -11.58 -15.98
C ASP A 194 1.40 -11.68 -16.27
N CYS A 195 2.16 -10.60 -16.04
CA CYS A 195 3.60 -10.55 -16.24
C CYS A 195 4.41 -10.99 -15.01
N MET A 196 3.77 -11.47 -13.96
CA MET A 196 4.46 -11.96 -12.77
C MET A 196 3.80 -13.23 -12.22
N ILE A 197 4.59 -14.05 -11.50
CA ILE A 197 4.09 -15.19 -10.76
C ILE A 197 3.83 -14.74 -9.31
N PRO A 198 2.57 -14.47 -8.91
CA PRO A 198 2.28 -13.94 -7.58
C PRO A 198 2.66 -14.96 -6.50
N CYS A 199 3.49 -14.56 -5.55
CA CYS A 199 3.92 -15.40 -4.41
C CYS A 199 4.57 -16.74 -4.78
N GLY A 200 4.90 -16.99 -6.06
CA GLY A 200 5.40 -18.29 -6.54
C GLY A 200 4.35 -19.42 -6.46
N ILE A 201 3.07 -19.08 -6.37
CA ILE A 201 1.98 -20.06 -6.26
C ILE A 201 1.09 -19.94 -7.49
N PHE A 202 1.00 -21.01 -8.26
CA PHE A 202 0.26 -21.07 -9.52
C PHE A 202 -1.25 -21.26 -9.36
N ASP A 203 -1.71 -21.62 -8.15
CA ASP A 203 -3.11 -22.01 -7.89
C ASP A 203 -4.03 -20.84 -7.53
N TYR A 204 -3.49 -19.62 -7.45
CA TYR A 204 -4.23 -18.45 -6.98
C TYR A 204 -4.12 -17.26 -7.93
N GLY A 205 -5.28 -16.64 -8.21
CA GLY A 205 -5.39 -15.45 -9.04
C GLY A 205 -5.22 -14.14 -8.29
N VAL A 206 -5.39 -13.07 -9.07
CA VAL A 206 -5.49 -11.69 -8.57
C VAL A 206 -6.77 -11.10 -9.15
N THR A 207 -7.53 -10.37 -8.33
CA THR A 207 -8.77 -9.71 -8.73
C THR A 207 -8.78 -8.24 -8.30
N SER A 208 -9.81 -7.51 -8.69
CA SER A 208 -10.04 -6.11 -8.35
C SER A 208 -11.49 -5.87 -7.94
N MET A 209 -11.76 -4.72 -7.33
CA MET A 209 -13.14 -4.31 -7.06
C MET A 209 -13.94 -4.17 -8.36
N TYR A 210 -13.30 -3.69 -9.44
CA TYR A 210 -13.92 -3.61 -10.76
C TYR A 210 -14.35 -4.98 -11.30
N ASP A 211 -13.48 -5.99 -11.21
CA ASP A 211 -13.79 -7.34 -11.71
C ASP A 211 -14.94 -7.97 -10.95
N VAL A 212 -15.01 -7.73 -9.62
CA VAL A 212 -16.09 -8.26 -8.77
C VAL A 212 -17.42 -7.54 -8.99
N LEU A 213 -17.40 -6.21 -9.13
CA LEU A 213 -18.60 -5.38 -9.16
C LEU A 213 -19.06 -5.01 -10.57
N SER A 214 -18.20 -5.18 -11.58
CA SER A 214 -18.41 -4.67 -12.96
C SER A 214 -18.72 -3.16 -12.98
N LYS A 215 -18.10 -2.39 -12.06
CA LYS A 215 -18.33 -0.96 -11.87
C LYS A 215 -17.01 -0.27 -11.54
N GLU A 216 -16.70 0.83 -12.24
CA GLU A 216 -15.59 1.71 -11.88
C GLU A 216 -15.90 2.46 -10.57
N ILE A 217 -14.88 2.56 -9.72
CA ILE A 217 -14.88 3.30 -8.46
C ILE A 217 -13.64 4.17 -8.45
N GLU A 218 -13.79 5.45 -8.16
CA GLU A 218 -12.62 6.31 -8.01
C GLU A 218 -11.82 5.91 -6.76
N VAL A 219 -10.48 5.80 -6.89
CA VAL A 219 -9.60 5.39 -5.77
C VAL A 219 -9.82 6.26 -4.54
N LYS A 220 -10.10 7.55 -4.73
CA LYS A 220 -10.35 8.50 -3.65
C LYS A 220 -11.65 8.25 -2.87
N GLU A 221 -12.62 7.56 -3.47
CA GLU A 221 -13.90 7.25 -2.79
C GLU A 221 -13.75 6.18 -1.70
N ILE A 222 -12.63 5.42 -1.73
CA ILE A 222 -12.35 4.35 -0.78
C ILE A 222 -11.67 4.88 0.51
N ILE A 223 -11.17 6.10 0.51
CA ILE A 223 -10.45 6.73 1.63
C ILE A 223 -11.42 7.45 2.56
#